data_d8ee41a2c2dd3a4cf37618d83267d1df
#
_entry.id   d8ee41a2c2dd3a4cf37618d83267d1df
#
_cell.length_a   1.000
_cell.length_b   1.000
_cell.length_c   1.000
_cell.angle_alpha   90.00
_cell.angle_beta   90.00
_cell.angle_gamma   90.00
#
_symmetry.space_group_name_H-M   'P 1'
#
loop_
_entity.id
_entity.type
_entity.pdbx_description
1 polymer ?
#
loop_
_entity_poly.entity_id
_entity_poly.type
_entity_poly.pdbx_seq_one_letter_code
_entity_poly.pdbx_strand_id
1 'polypeptide(L)'
;MRKQNSDFEARFISEEGSRLKNRDYFGYVELDEFACYVIADGITEVTDVESARLAIETVILSFQENPSLSKRTVKRLLKRANRALLGKESDRRLKASITVVVTDYQKMRYGYVGNTRLRMYRGGAVYRQTRDMSLAQEMVEQEKIAKDELMQHEERNNLYAYLGQKNFKSVVSKKIKLAETDMIALYTRGIWENVDEAELDDVFAEADNEVQTTVYNIEDLKFFCPR
;
A
#
# COMPACT_ATOMS: atom_id res chain seq x y z
N MET A 1 1.83 26.51 1.18
CA MET A 1 3.13 26.46 1.88
C MET A 1 2.97 25.62 3.13
N ARG A 2 3.74 24.52 3.26
CA ARG A 2 3.70 23.67 4.47
C ARG A 2 4.04 24.53 5.69
N LYS A 3 3.23 24.46 6.75
CA LYS A 3 3.42 25.26 7.97
C LYS A 3 4.64 24.85 8.82
N GLN A 4 5.30 23.73 8.50
CA GLN A 4 6.47 23.22 9.20
C GLN A 4 7.51 22.72 8.21
N ASN A 5 8.79 22.96 8.50
CA ASN A 5 9.95 22.39 7.79
C ASN A 5 10.05 20.87 8.00
N SER A 6 9.11 20.12 7.48
CA SER A 6 9.22 18.68 7.39
C SER A 6 9.54 18.35 5.94
N ASP A 7 10.79 17.98 5.69
CA ASP A 7 11.25 17.51 4.41
C ASP A 7 10.72 16.08 4.21
N PHE A 8 9.50 15.99 3.66
CA PHE A 8 8.96 14.73 3.16
C PHE A 8 9.32 14.62 1.68
N GLU A 9 10.17 13.69 1.36
CA GLU A 9 10.44 13.30 -0.02
C GLU A 9 9.59 12.08 -0.36
N ALA A 10 8.86 12.15 -1.48
CA ALA A 10 8.06 11.05 -1.98
C ALA A 10 8.54 10.69 -3.40
N ARG A 11 8.81 9.41 -3.65
CA ARG A 11 9.22 8.87 -4.95
C ARG A 11 8.25 7.77 -5.36
N PHE A 12 7.98 7.66 -6.65
CA PHE A 12 6.99 6.75 -7.21
C PHE A 12 7.56 5.99 -8.40
N ILE A 13 7.14 4.74 -8.48
CA ILE A 13 7.46 3.86 -9.59
C ILE A 13 6.19 3.09 -9.95
N SER A 14 5.86 3.01 -11.23
CA SER A 14 4.74 2.23 -11.73
C SER A 14 5.11 1.62 -13.07
N GLU A 15 5.19 0.28 -13.12
CA GLU A 15 5.58 -0.49 -14.29
C GLU A 15 4.55 -1.60 -14.57
N GLU A 16 4.41 -1.98 -15.82
CA GLU A 16 3.47 -3.05 -16.23
C GLU A 16 3.95 -4.44 -15.82
N GLY A 17 5.26 -4.59 -15.63
CA GLY A 17 5.89 -5.89 -15.37
C GLY A 17 5.70 -6.86 -16.54
N SER A 18 5.42 -8.11 -16.24
CA SER A 18 5.17 -9.16 -17.24
C SER A 18 3.71 -9.20 -17.74
N ARG A 19 2.83 -8.30 -17.29
CA ARG A 19 1.42 -8.29 -17.65
C ARG A 19 1.14 -7.33 -18.81
N LEU A 20 0.10 -7.63 -19.59
CA LEU A 20 -0.34 -6.78 -20.73
C LEU A 20 -0.86 -5.41 -20.29
N LYS A 21 -1.27 -5.25 -19.04
CA LYS A 21 -1.80 -4.00 -18.49
C LYS A 21 -1.45 -3.90 -17.01
N ASN A 22 -0.89 -2.76 -16.62
CA ASN A 22 -0.76 -2.40 -15.22
C ASN A 22 -2.15 -2.12 -14.61
N ARG A 23 -2.49 -2.82 -13.54
CA ARG A 23 -3.75 -2.64 -12.80
C ARG A 23 -3.55 -1.99 -11.45
N ASP A 24 -2.31 -1.68 -11.14
CA ASP A 24 -1.94 -0.97 -9.94
C ASP A 24 -2.09 0.54 -10.17
N TYR A 25 -2.44 1.23 -9.13
CA TYR A 25 -2.54 2.67 -9.16
C TYR A 25 -2.02 3.25 -7.85
N PHE A 26 -1.50 4.46 -7.92
CA PHE A 26 -1.13 5.22 -6.73
C PHE A 26 -1.64 6.66 -6.85
N GLY A 27 -1.79 7.32 -5.71
CA GLY A 27 -2.16 8.72 -5.66
C GLY A 27 -1.78 9.33 -4.32
N TYR A 28 -1.60 10.63 -4.32
CA TYR A 28 -1.31 11.35 -3.10
C TYR A 28 -1.85 12.77 -3.16
N VAL A 29 -1.98 13.36 -1.99
CA VAL A 29 -2.25 14.79 -1.82
C VAL A 29 -1.49 15.27 -0.59
N GLU A 30 -0.77 16.37 -0.77
CA GLU A 30 -0.05 17.07 0.29
C GLU A 30 -0.68 18.44 0.50
N LEU A 31 -1.18 18.66 1.71
CA LEU A 31 -1.77 19.90 2.17
C LEU A 31 -0.85 20.53 3.23
N ASP A 32 -1.13 21.76 3.62
CA ASP A 32 -0.30 22.48 4.60
C ASP A 32 -0.15 21.74 5.94
N GLU A 33 -1.20 21.11 6.44
CA GLU A 33 -1.22 20.46 7.75
C GLU A 33 -1.27 18.93 7.70
N PHE A 34 -1.62 18.35 6.56
CA PHE A 34 -1.81 16.91 6.39
C PHE A 34 -1.42 16.45 4.99
N ALA A 35 -1.02 15.19 4.89
CA ALA A 35 -0.88 14.50 3.62
C ALA A 35 -1.57 13.13 3.64
N CYS A 36 -1.92 12.65 2.45
CA CYS A 36 -2.46 11.30 2.25
C CYS A 36 -1.76 10.66 1.06
N TYR A 37 -1.23 9.46 1.27
CA TYR A 37 -0.59 8.63 0.26
C TYR A 37 -1.36 7.33 0.15
N VAL A 38 -1.60 6.87 -1.06
CA VAL A 38 -2.45 5.71 -1.32
C VAL A 38 -1.87 4.87 -2.44
N ILE A 39 -1.86 3.57 -2.26
CA ILE A 39 -1.56 2.60 -3.30
C ILE A 39 -2.66 1.54 -3.35
N ALA A 40 -3.02 1.08 -4.54
CA ALA A 40 -3.99 0.02 -4.72
C ALA A 40 -3.61 -0.91 -5.88
N ASP A 41 -3.94 -2.20 -5.73
CA ASP A 41 -3.81 -3.26 -6.73
C ASP A 41 -5.23 -3.69 -7.17
N GLY A 42 -5.50 -3.61 -8.46
CA GLY A 42 -6.75 -4.03 -9.06
C GLY A 42 -6.82 -5.55 -9.23
N ILE A 43 -7.57 -6.22 -8.35
CA ILE A 43 -7.72 -7.68 -8.34
C ILE A 43 -8.62 -8.17 -9.49
N THR A 44 -9.64 -7.38 -9.89
CA THR A 44 -10.54 -7.76 -10.97
C THR A 44 -9.78 -7.81 -12.28
N GLU A 45 -9.93 -8.91 -13.01
CA GLU A 45 -9.39 -9.04 -14.36
C GLU A 45 -10.03 -8.02 -15.32
N VAL A 46 -9.66 -8.03 -16.56
CA VAL A 46 -10.10 -7.03 -17.55
C VAL A 46 -11.55 -6.58 -17.36
N THR A 47 -11.73 -5.30 -17.05
CA THR A 47 -13.02 -4.63 -16.89
C THR A 47 -12.98 -3.28 -17.59
N ASP A 48 -14.17 -2.72 -17.85
CA ASP A 48 -14.36 -1.35 -18.34
C ASP A 48 -13.96 -0.28 -17.31
N VAL A 49 -13.94 -0.65 -16.02
CA VAL A 49 -13.60 0.24 -14.90
C VAL A 49 -12.35 -0.25 -14.16
N GLU A 50 -11.38 0.62 -14.03
CA GLU A 50 -10.16 0.37 -13.27
C GLU A 50 -10.42 0.50 -11.76
N SER A 51 -10.56 -0.64 -11.08
CA SER A 51 -10.94 -0.68 -9.66
C SER A 51 -9.94 0.03 -8.73
N ALA A 52 -8.64 -0.13 -8.97
CA ALA A 52 -7.61 0.54 -8.17
C ALA A 52 -7.69 2.07 -8.35
N ARG A 53 -7.82 2.55 -9.57
CA ARG A 53 -7.95 3.97 -9.87
C ARG A 53 -9.18 4.58 -9.21
N LEU A 54 -10.35 3.97 -9.37
CA LEU A 54 -11.60 4.42 -8.74
C LEU A 54 -11.46 4.48 -7.21
N ALA A 55 -10.82 3.48 -6.60
CA ALA A 55 -10.59 3.46 -5.16
C ALA A 55 -9.72 4.63 -4.70
N ILE A 56 -8.60 4.89 -5.40
CA ILE A 56 -7.66 5.96 -5.06
C ILE A 56 -8.27 7.33 -5.25
N GLU A 57 -8.90 7.60 -6.39
CA GLU A 57 -9.59 8.87 -6.64
C GLU A 57 -10.63 9.16 -5.55
N THR A 58 -11.40 8.13 -5.15
CA THR A 58 -12.37 8.25 -4.06
C THR A 58 -11.71 8.60 -2.72
N VAL A 59 -10.57 7.98 -2.39
CA VAL A 59 -9.84 8.25 -1.15
C VAL A 59 -9.29 9.67 -1.14
N ILE A 60 -8.61 10.09 -2.20
CA ILE A 60 -7.98 11.41 -2.30
C ILE A 60 -9.01 12.51 -2.21
N LEU A 61 -10.08 12.46 -3.01
CA LEU A 61 -11.16 13.43 -2.96
C LEU A 61 -11.82 13.49 -1.57
N SER A 62 -12.10 12.32 -0.97
CA SER A 62 -12.67 12.25 0.38
C SER A 62 -11.75 12.76 1.48
N PHE A 63 -10.44 12.68 1.29
CA PHE A 63 -9.47 13.21 2.22
C PHE A 63 -9.40 14.74 2.13
N GLN A 64 -9.38 15.29 0.91
CA GLN A 64 -9.36 16.73 0.67
C GLN A 64 -10.60 17.44 1.27
N GLU A 65 -11.77 16.80 1.23
CA GLU A 65 -13.01 17.35 1.84
C GLU A 65 -12.86 17.57 3.37
N ASN A 66 -12.16 16.68 4.07
CA ASN A 66 -12.02 16.74 5.53
C ASN A 66 -10.74 16.02 5.97
N PRO A 67 -9.58 16.67 5.80
CA PRO A 67 -8.28 16.10 6.16
C PRO A 67 -8.13 15.98 7.69
N SER A 68 -7.67 14.83 8.16
CA SER A 68 -7.41 14.59 9.58
C SER A 68 -6.65 13.29 9.80
N LEU A 69 -5.77 13.24 10.80
CA LEU A 69 -5.04 12.06 11.24
C LEU A 69 -5.88 11.11 12.13
N SER A 70 -7.18 11.31 12.24
CA SER A 70 -8.02 10.52 13.13
C SER A 70 -8.23 9.08 12.61
N LYS A 71 -8.42 8.12 13.53
CA LYS A 71 -8.79 6.74 13.17
C LYS A 71 -10.12 6.69 12.41
N ARG A 72 -11.03 7.63 12.71
CA ARG A 72 -12.33 7.76 12.03
C ARG A 72 -12.14 8.18 10.57
N THR A 73 -11.23 9.10 10.30
CA THR A 73 -10.90 9.53 8.93
C THR A 73 -10.43 8.36 8.10
N VAL A 74 -9.39 7.63 8.53
CA VAL A 74 -8.87 6.49 7.76
C VAL A 74 -9.95 5.42 7.53
N LYS A 75 -10.75 5.10 8.55
CA LYS A 75 -11.89 4.17 8.40
C LYS A 75 -12.93 4.70 7.39
N ARG A 76 -13.22 6.01 7.40
CA ARG A 76 -14.14 6.63 6.45
C ARG A 76 -13.63 6.53 5.03
N LEU A 77 -12.34 6.82 4.79
CA LEU A 77 -11.71 6.74 3.48
C LEU A 77 -11.85 5.33 2.90
N LEU A 78 -11.42 4.32 3.65
CA LEU A 78 -11.53 2.92 3.21
C LEU A 78 -12.98 2.49 2.98
N LYS A 79 -13.94 2.92 3.83
CA LYS A 79 -15.36 2.64 3.63
C LYS A 79 -15.94 3.32 2.38
N ARG A 80 -15.52 4.56 2.09
CA ARG A 80 -15.96 5.27 0.88
C ARG A 80 -15.42 4.57 -0.37
N ALA A 81 -14.14 4.21 -0.40
CA ALA A 81 -13.55 3.44 -1.49
C ALA A 81 -14.29 2.11 -1.71
N ASN A 82 -14.56 1.36 -0.64
CA ASN A 82 -15.34 0.12 -0.73
C ASN A 82 -16.74 0.33 -1.33
N ARG A 83 -17.44 1.39 -0.90
CA ARG A 83 -18.77 1.72 -1.42
C ARG A 83 -18.73 2.15 -2.89
N ALA A 84 -17.68 2.89 -3.29
CA ALA A 84 -17.50 3.29 -4.68
C ALA A 84 -17.38 2.07 -5.61
N LEU A 85 -16.59 1.06 -5.22
CA LEU A 85 -16.47 -0.16 -5.98
C LEU A 85 -17.77 -0.99 -5.99
N LEU A 86 -18.49 -1.02 -4.87
CA LEU A 86 -19.76 -1.75 -4.78
C LEU A 86 -20.89 -1.11 -5.58
N GLY A 87 -20.92 0.22 -5.64
CA GLY A 87 -21.99 0.99 -6.29
C GLY A 87 -21.72 1.31 -7.76
N LYS A 88 -20.52 1.04 -8.26
CA LYS A 88 -20.18 1.30 -9.65
C LYS A 88 -20.71 0.18 -10.54
N GLU A 89 -21.52 0.56 -11.54
CA GLU A 89 -21.89 -0.35 -12.61
C GLU A 89 -20.67 -0.71 -13.44
N SER A 90 -20.49 -1.98 -13.66
CA SER A 90 -19.40 -2.57 -14.43
C SER A 90 -19.81 -3.96 -14.91
N ASP A 91 -19.21 -4.42 -16.00
CA ASP A 91 -19.39 -5.76 -16.56
C ASP A 91 -19.03 -6.87 -15.56
N ARG A 92 -18.15 -6.56 -14.59
CA ARG A 92 -17.71 -7.48 -13.53
C ARG A 92 -17.70 -6.80 -12.17
N ARG A 93 -17.74 -7.62 -11.12
CA ARG A 93 -17.60 -7.15 -9.75
C ARG A 93 -16.20 -6.56 -9.52
N LEU A 94 -16.13 -5.27 -9.20
CA LEU A 94 -14.88 -4.58 -8.93
C LEU A 94 -14.29 -5.01 -7.60
N LYS A 95 -13.01 -5.32 -7.60
CA LYS A 95 -12.23 -5.71 -6.41
C LYS A 95 -10.88 -5.04 -6.44
N ALA A 96 -10.39 -4.58 -5.29
CA ALA A 96 -9.04 -4.06 -5.15
C ALA A 96 -8.49 -4.30 -3.75
N SER A 97 -7.17 -4.41 -3.66
CA SER A 97 -6.39 -4.29 -2.44
C SER A 97 -5.95 -2.83 -2.31
N ILE A 98 -5.85 -2.28 -1.10
CA ILE A 98 -5.49 -0.88 -0.89
C ILE A 98 -4.76 -0.66 0.43
N THR A 99 -3.77 0.23 0.42
CA THR A 99 -3.13 0.78 1.61
C THR A 99 -3.15 2.30 1.56
N VAL A 100 -3.60 2.92 2.65
CA VAL A 100 -3.73 4.37 2.83
C VAL A 100 -2.86 4.80 3.99
N VAL A 101 -2.01 5.79 3.78
CA VAL A 101 -1.22 6.47 4.81
C VAL A 101 -1.71 7.90 4.93
N VAL A 102 -1.97 8.35 6.15
CA VAL A 102 -2.31 9.73 6.47
C VAL A 102 -1.31 10.25 7.49
N THR A 103 -0.80 11.46 7.29
CA THR A 103 0.18 12.10 8.17
C THR A 103 -0.16 13.57 8.42
N ASP A 104 0.25 14.06 9.61
CA ASP A 104 0.35 15.47 9.95
C ASP A 104 1.82 15.93 9.93
N TYR A 105 2.68 15.19 9.18
CA TYR A 105 4.14 15.37 9.07
C TYR A 105 4.95 15.10 10.34
N GLN A 106 4.32 14.95 11.51
CA GLN A 106 4.97 14.54 12.76
C GLN A 106 4.55 13.14 13.21
N LYS A 107 3.36 12.75 12.83
CA LYS A 107 2.76 11.46 13.16
C LYS A 107 2.06 10.91 11.93
N MET A 108 2.02 9.62 11.82
CA MET A 108 1.26 8.95 10.78
C MET A 108 0.25 7.96 11.34
N ARG A 109 -0.66 7.58 10.47
CA ARG A 109 -1.58 6.47 10.65
C ARG A 109 -1.80 5.83 9.30
N TYR A 110 -1.82 4.51 9.24
CA TYR A 110 -2.18 3.79 8.04
C TYR A 110 -3.42 2.93 8.25
N GLY A 111 -4.07 2.60 7.15
CA GLY A 111 -5.14 1.62 7.11
C GLY A 111 -5.12 0.88 5.79
N TYR A 112 -5.53 -0.40 5.81
CA TYR A 112 -5.45 -1.24 4.64
C TYR A 112 -6.51 -2.33 4.61
N VAL A 113 -6.69 -2.93 3.43
CA VAL A 113 -7.42 -4.16 3.17
C VAL A 113 -6.79 -4.86 1.97
N GLY A 114 -6.65 -6.20 2.06
CA GLY A 114 -6.02 -7.02 1.03
C GLY A 114 -4.53 -7.27 1.30
N ASN A 115 -3.73 -7.28 0.25
CA ASN A 115 -2.30 -7.63 0.26
C ASN A 115 -1.37 -6.57 -0.37
N THR A 116 -1.83 -5.34 -0.54
CA THR A 116 -0.92 -4.21 -0.72
C THR A 116 -0.20 -3.95 0.59
N ARG A 117 1.12 -3.87 0.55
CA ARG A 117 1.96 -3.83 1.75
C ARG A 117 2.45 -2.44 2.07
N LEU A 118 2.61 -2.19 3.36
CA LEU A 118 3.39 -1.10 3.92
C LEU A 118 4.51 -1.72 4.75
N ARG A 119 5.75 -1.26 4.53
CA ARG A 119 6.87 -1.42 5.44
C ARG A 119 7.38 -0.06 5.88
N MET A 120 7.66 0.06 7.16
CA MET A 120 8.26 1.24 7.76
C MET A 120 9.59 0.83 8.35
N TYR A 121 10.63 1.52 7.96
CA TYR A 121 11.98 1.34 8.45
C TYR A 121 12.34 2.47 9.39
N ARG A 122 13.13 2.16 10.40
CA ARG A 122 13.67 3.12 11.36
C ARG A 122 15.07 2.69 11.76
N GLY A 123 16.07 3.55 11.50
CA GLY A 123 17.46 3.22 11.73
C GLY A 123 17.88 1.96 10.99
N GLY A 124 17.50 1.83 9.72
CA GLY A 124 17.83 0.70 8.85
C GLY A 124 17.10 -0.62 9.16
N ALA A 125 16.21 -0.67 10.16
CA ALA A 125 15.51 -1.88 10.53
C ALA A 125 13.99 -1.78 10.32
N VAL A 126 13.35 -2.91 10.01
CA VAL A 126 11.88 -2.98 9.86
C VAL A 126 11.22 -2.69 11.21
N TYR A 127 10.59 -1.53 11.31
CA TYR A 127 9.90 -1.10 12.52
C TYR A 127 8.42 -1.50 12.54
N ARG A 128 7.76 -1.46 11.39
CA ARG A 128 6.35 -1.87 11.21
C ARG A 128 6.13 -2.40 9.81
N GLN A 129 5.20 -3.36 9.71
CA GLN A 129 4.70 -3.84 8.41
C GLN A 129 3.23 -4.22 8.51
N THR A 130 2.54 -4.21 7.38
CA THR A 130 1.20 -4.78 7.24
C THR A 130 1.28 -6.30 7.15
N ARG A 131 0.16 -6.96 7.40
CA ARG A 131 -0.02 -8.40 7.18
C ARG A 131 -1.08 -8.60 6.11
N ASP A 132 -0.81 -9.49 5.19
CA ASP A 132 -1.75 -9.77 4.10
C ASP A 132 -3.07 -10.33 4.65
N MET A 133 -4.17 -9.93 4.07
CA MET A 133 -5.48 -10.50 4.38
C MET A 133 -5.78 -11.65 3.43
N SER A 134 -4.86 -12.63 3.37
CA SER A 134 -4.94 -13.83 2.53
C SER A 134 -5.16 -15.08 3.38
N LEU A 135 -5.66 -16.15 2.76
CA LEU A 135 -5.85 -17.42 3.44
C LEU A 135 -4.51 -18.01 3.89
N ALA A 136 -3.45 -17.89 3.10
CA ALA A 136 -2.13 -18.35 3.51
C ALA A 136 -1.61 -17.60 4.75
N GLN A 137 -1.79 -16.28 4.84
CA GLN A 137 -1.44 -15.52 6.04
C GLN A 137 -2.25 -15.95 7.26
N GLU A 138 -3.53 -16.24 7.09
CA GLU A 138 -4.37 -16.79 8.17
C GLU A 138 -3.89 -18.17 8.61
N MET A 139 -3.40 -19.01 7.69
CA MET A 139 -2.82 -20.32 8.00
C MET A 139 -1.52 -20.18 8.81
N VAL A 140 -0.67 -19.20 8.50
CA VAL A 140 0.53 -18.87 9.32
C VAL A 140 0.12 -18.44 10.73
N GLU A 141 -0.89 -17.58 10.85
CA GLU A 141 -1.38 -17.11 12.18
C GLU A 141 -2.03 -18.22 13.02
N GLN A 142 -2.54 -19.26 12.35
CA GLN A 142 -3.07 -20.47 12.99
C GLN A 142 -2.01 -21.57 13.15
N GLU A 143 -0.74 -21.29 12.87
CA GLU A 143 0.39 -22.23 12.96
C GLU A 143 0.21 -23.51 12.10
N LYS A 144 -0.57 -23.41 11.02
CA LYS A 144 -0.82 -24.51 10.06
C LYS A 144 0.29 -24.65 9.02
N ILE A 145 0.94 -23.54 8.68
CA ILE A 145 2.13 -23.50 7.82
C ILE A 145 3.18 -22.59 8.45
N ALA A 146 4.44 -22.79 8.11
CA ALA A 146 5.52 -21.94 8.57
C ALA A 146 5.53 -20.59 7.84
N LYS A 147 6.17 -19.57 8.42
CA LYS A 147 6.20 -18.23 7.85
C LYS A 147 6.95 -18.17 6.52
N ASP A 148 7.99 -18.96 6.36
CA ASP A 148 8.81 -19.07 5.16
C ASP A 148 8.06 -19.77 4.00
N GLU A 149 7.04 -20.60 4.29
CA GLU A 149 6.18 -21.22 3.30
C GLU A 149 5.16 -20.24 2.69
N LEU A 150 4.87 -19.11 3.38
CA LEU A 150 3.83 -18.14 3.00
C LEU A 150 3.97 -17.66 1.55
N MET A 151 5.19 -17.29 1.15
CA MET A 151 5.44 -16.68 -0.15
C MET A 151 5.25 -17.65 -1.33
N GLN A 152 5.37 -18.94 -1.08
CA GLN A 152 5.24 -19.98 -2.09
C GLN A 152 3.89 -20.71 -2.04
N HIS A 153 3.08 -20.42 -1.02
CA HIS A 153 1.81 -21.07 -0.81
C HIS A 153 0.77 -20.64 -1.87
N GLU A 154 0.00 -21.58 -2.42
CA GLU A 154 -1.01 -21.34 -3.45
C GLU A 154 -2.09 -20.35 -3.01
N GLU A 155 -2.44 -20.33 -1.72
CA GLU A 155 -3.46 -19.47 -1.12
C GLU A 155 -2.95 -18.05 -0.78
N ARG A 156 -1.70 -17.70 -1.10
CA ARG A 156 -1.14 -16.38 -0.78
C ARG A 156 -1.89 -15.21 -1.45
N ASN A 157 -2.49 -15.48 -2.60
CA ASN A 157 -3.28 -14.49 -3.36
C ASN A 157 -4.79 -14.64 -3.17
N ASN A 158 -5.24 -15.65 -2.41
CA ASN A 158 -6.65 -15.83 -2.08
C ASN A 158 -7.02 -14.94 -0.89
N LEU A 159 -7.55 -13.76 -1.18
CA LEU A 159 -7.86 -12.75 -0.18
C LEU A 159 -9.23 -12.99 0.45
N TYR A 160 -9.29 -13.07 1.78
CA TYR A 160 -10.55 -13.09 2.53
C TYR A 160 -11.12 -11.68 2.76
N ALA A 161 -10.32 -10.62 2.62
CA ALA A 161 -10.76 -9.24 2.72
C ALA A 161 -10.14 -8.36 1.62
N TYR A 162 -10.98 -7.59 0.93
CA TYR A 162 -10.62 -6.67 -0.15
C TYR A 162 -11.71 -5.58 -0.31
N LEU A 163 -11.44 -4.52 -1.07
CA LEU A 163 -12.46 -3.53 -1.47
C LEU A 163 -13.46 -4.15 -2.45
N GLY A 164 -14.73 -3.73 -2.36
CA GLY A 164 -15.84 -4.27 -3.16
C GLY A 164 -16.59 -5.40 -2.45
N GLN A 165 -16.44 -5.54 -1.12
CA GLN A 165 -17.17 -6.51 -0.31
C GLN A 165 -18.33 -5.89 0.47
N LYS A 166 -19.48 -6.61 0.54
CA LYS A 166 -20.62 -6.22 1.38
C LYS A 166 -20.23 -6.23 2.87
N ASN A 167 -19.58 -7.30 3.32
CA ASN A 167 -19.08 -7.46 4.69
C ASN A 167 -17.66 -6.93 4.81
N PHE A 168 -17.49 -5.63 4.61
CA PHE A 168 -16.19 -4.99 4.55
C PHE A 168 -15.48 -4.93 5.89
N LYS A 169 -14.27 -5.46 5.92
CA LYS A 169 -13.34 -5.38 7.06
C LYS A 169 -12.07 -4.69 6.62
N SER A 170 -11.51 -3.85 7.48
CA SER A 170 -10.22 -3.19 7.25
C SER A 170 -9.46 -3.03 8.55
N VAL A 171 -8.14 -3.00 8.47
CA VAL A 171 -7.25 -2.72 9.60
C VAL A 171 -6.88 -1.23 9.58
N VAL A 172 -6.82 -0.61 10.76
CA VAL A 172 -6.31 0.75 10.94
C VAL A 172 -5.38 0.79 12.14
N SER A 173 -4.16 1.28 11.91
CA SER A 173 -3.09 1.35 12.92
C SER A 173 -3.43 2.30 14.08
N LYS A 174 -2.65 2.20 15.16
CA LYS A 174 -2.49 3.29 16.15
C LYS A 174 -1.74 4.46 15.49
N LYS A 175 -1.74 5.64 16.11
CA LYS A 175 -0.85 6.72 15.71
C LYS A 175 0.61 6.30 15.93
N ILE A 176 1.46 6.61 14.98
CA ILE A 176 2.90 6.37 15.02
C ILE A 176 3.57 7.73 14.96
N LYS A 177 4.42 8.05 15.93
CA LYS A 177 5.27 9.26 15.88
C LYS A 177 6.38 9.00 14.86
N LEU A 178 6.58 9.92 13.94
CA LEU A 178 7.65 9.86 12.95
C LEU A 178 8.97 10.32 13.56
N ALA A 179 10.06 9.74 13.13
CA ALA A 179 11.44 10.15 13.34
C ALA A 179 12.04 10.62 12.01
N GLU A 180 13.12 11.38 12.07
CA GLU A 180 13.78 11.95 10.87
C GLU A 180 14.31 10.87 9.92
N THR A 181 14.70 9.73 10.48
CA THR A 181 15.23 8.58 9.74
C THR A 181 14.16 7.57 9.33
N ASP A 182 12.88 7.88 9.47
CA ASP A 182 11.83 6.95 9.08
C ASP A 182 11.64 6.93 7.57
N MET A 183 11.71 5.73 6.99
CA MET A 183 11.32 5.48 5.63
C MET A 183 10.04 4.65 5.59
N ILE A 184 9.14 4.98 4.66
CA ILE A 184 7.87 4.27 4.49
C ILE A 184 7.77 3.80 3.05
N ALA A 185 7.82 2.50 2.84
CA ALA A 185 7.62 1.86 1.57
C ALA A 185 6.17 1.37 1.44
N LEU A 186 5.53 1.71 0.32
CA LEU A 186 4.23 1.18 -0.09
C LEU A 186 4.41 0.44 -1.40
N TYR A 187 3.98 -0.81 -1.47
CA TYR A 187 4.14 -1.61 -2.67
C TYR A 187 3.01 -2.63 -2.86
N THR A 188 2.76 -2.95 -4.12
CA THR A 188 1.76 -3.91 -4.55
C THR A 188 2.34 -5.30 -4.69
N ARG A 189 1.50 -6.23 -5.04
CA ARG A 189 1.85 -7.63 -5.27
C ARG A 189 2.97 -7.81 -6.28
N GLY A 190 3.01 -6.98 -7.34
CA GLY A 190 4.05 -7.06 -8.37
C GLY A 190 5.47 -6.98 -7.81
N ILE A 191 5.68 -6.23 -6.73
CA ILE A 191 6.99 -6.14 -6.06
C ILE A 191 7.22 -7.37 -5.17
N TRP A 192 6.37 -7.63 -4.17
CA TRP A 192 6.65 -8.65 -3.17
C TRP A 192 6.54 -10.10 -3.67
N GLU A 193 5.95 -10.35 -4.84
CA GLU A 193 6.01 -11.66 -5.51
C GLU A 193 7.32 -11.91 -6.26
N ASN A 194 8.05 -10.87 -6.63
CA ASN A 194 9.21 -10.97 -7.50
C ASN A 194 10.53 -10.53 -6.85
N VAL A 195 10.48 -9.87 -5.70
CA VAL A 195 11.67 -9.40 -4.98
C VAL A 195 11.67 -10.01 -3.58
N ASP A 196 12.80 -10.58 -3.16
CA ASP A 196 12.94 -11.14 -1.84
C ASP A 196 12.80 -10.07 -0.76
N GLU A 197 12.19 -10.42 0.38
CA GLU A 197 12.02 -9.47 1.48
C GLU A 197 13.36 -8.98 2.05
N ALA A 198 14.38 -9.83 2.07
CA ALA A 198 15.72 -9.44 2.54
C ALA A 198 16.37 -8.45 1.57
N GLU A 199 16.26 -8.66 0.26
CA GLU A 199 16.75 -7.71 -0.74
C GLU A 199 16.06 -6.35 -0.63
N LEU A 200 14.74 -6.34 -0.41
CA LEU A 200 14.01 -5.09 -0.15
C LEU A 200 14.48 -4.41 1.14
N ASP A 201 14.73 -5.18 2.19
CA ASP A 201 15.20 -4.65 3.47
C ASP A 201 16.60 -4.05 3.33
N ASP A 202 17.53 -4.68 2.59
CA ASP A 202 18.86 -4.16 2.33
C ASP A 202 18.81 -2.84 1.55
N VAL A 203 18.02 -2.78 0.47
CA VAL A 203 17.83 -1.56 -0.33
C VAL A 203 17.32 -0.40 0.53
N PHE A 204 16.35 -0.65 1.41
CA PHE A 204 15.78 0.39 2.24
C PHE A 204 16.62 0.72 3.48
N ALA A 205 17.46 -0.20 3.96
CA ALA A 205 18.42 0.06 5.02
C ALA A 205 19.57 0.96 4.54
N GLU A 206 20.06 0.74 3.33
CA GLU A 206 21.12 1.56 2.72
C GLU A 206 20.66 2.98 2.41
N ALA A 207 19.41 3.16 1.99
CA ALA A 207 18.86 4.48 1.69
C ALA A 207 18.79 5.42 2.91
N ASP A 208 18.83 4.90 4.14
CA ASP A 208 18.87 5.69 5.38
C ASP A 208 20.26 6.30 5.65
N ASN A 209 21.33 5.77 5.04
CA ASN A 209 22.70 6.21 5.28
C ASN A 209 23.19 7.30 4.31
N GLU A 210 22.49 7.56 3.23
CA GLU A 210 22.84 8.61 2.27
C GLU A 210 21.66 9.53 1.97
N VAL A 211 21.69 10.72 2.53
CA VAL A 211 20.85 11.87 2.05
C VAL A 211 21.21 12.25 0.60
N GLN A 212 22.06 11.52 -0.05
CA GLN A 212 22.40 11.62 -1.46
C GLN A 212 21.73 10.49 -2.26
N THR A 213 20.59 10.83 -2.83
CA THR A 213 20.13 10.40 -4.16
C THR A 213 20.73 9.10 -4.71
N THR A 214 20.48 7.97 -4.08
CA THR A 214 20.59 6.72 -4.82
C THR A 214 19.25 6.52 -5.53
N VAL A 215 19.14 7.08 -6.73
CA VAL A 215 18.16 6.64 -7.71
C VAL A 215 18.60 5.22 -8.07
N TYR A 216 18.05 4.24 -7.39
CA TYR A 216 18.07 2.90 -7.94
C TYR A 216 17.27 2.98 -9.23
N ASN A 217 17.98 2.99 -10.33
CA ASN A 217 17.40 2.93 -11.65
C ASN A 217 16.59 1.64 -11.69
N ILE A 218 15.30 1.72 -11.97
CA ILE A 218 14.41 0.56 -12.13
C ILE A 218 14.91 -0.36 -13.24
N GLU A 219 15.79 0.11 -14.11
CA GLU A 219 16.53 -0.73 -15.02
C GLU A 219 17.28 -1.84 -14.28
N ASP A 220 17.77 -1.63 -13.07
CA ASP A 220 18.42 -2.65 -12.25
C ASP A 220 17.40 -3.65 -11.67
N LEU A 221 16.17 -3.25 -11.37
CA LEU A 221 15.07 -4.14 -10.97
C LEU A 221 14.48 -4.93 -12.15
N LYS A 222 14.69 -4.53 -13.39
CA LYS A 222 14.30 -5.30 -14.58
C LYS A 222 15.06 -6.62 -14.75
N PHE A 223 16.22 -6.77 -14.13
CA PHE A 223 16.98 -8.01 -14.18
C PHE A 223 16.38 -9.16 -13.36
N PHE A 224 15.43 -8.90 -12.47
CA PHE A 224 14.80 -9.90 -11.62
C PHE A 224 13.42 -10.37 -12.09
N CYS A 225 12.95 -9.95 -13.26
CA CYS A 225 11.79 -10.57 -13.90
C CYS A 225 12.25 -11.73 -14.80
N PRO A 226 12.11 -13.00 -14.40
CA PRO A 226 12.32 -14.11 -15.33
C PRO A 226 11.31 -14.00 -16.47
N ARG A 227 11.81 -14.11 -17.69
CA ARG A 227 11.03 -14.14 -18.93
C ARG A 227 10.11 -15.35 -18.99
#